data_99744b61dda0e684022ec5d14d884c0d
#
_entry.id   99744b61dda0e684022ec5d14d884c0d
#
_cell.length_a   1.000
_cell.length_b   1.000
_cell.length_c   1.000
_cell.angle_alpha   90.00
_cell.angle_beta   90.00
_cell.angle_gamma   90.00
#
_symmetry.space_group_name_H-M   'P 1'
#
loop_
_entity.id
_entity.type
_entity.pdbx_description
1 polymer ?
#
loop_
_entity_poly.entity_id
_entity_poly.type
_entity_poly.pdbx_seq_one_letter_code
_entity_poly.pdbx_strand_id
1 'polypeptide(L)'
;CETEIPENLKAIEKLRALCLSGALSLNEYIKMITDAGFGTVEIRAKRPYRVLSPNHYDTKENIFIESVEVCAIKDPVLPDGPCVFTGKTAIYYGDEAFYDDNAGHTLLQQMPLAICDKTAAAFAALNRDDIHISESTFFYDGGGCC
;
A
#
# COMPACT_ATOMS: atom_id res chain seq x y z
N CYS A 1 7.39 -8.04 3.30
CA CYS A 1 7.34 -8.67 4.63
C CYS A 1 6.38 -7.87 5.53
N GLU A 2 5.52 -8.52 6.29
CA GLU A 2 4.62 -7.85 7.26
C GLU A 2 5.38 -7.42 8.52
N THR A 3 6.47 -8.11 8.82
CA THR A 3 7.32 -7.86 9.99
C THR A 3 8.78 -7.70 9.57
N GLU A 4 9.57 -7.00 10.35
CA GLU A 4 11.02 -6.90 10.14
C GLU A 4 11.71 -8.27 10.21
N ILE A 5 12.78 -8.41 9.42
CA ILE A 5 13.66 -9.58 9.53
C ILE A 5 14.40 -9.52 10.88
N PRO A 6 14.34 -10.56 11.72
CA PRO A 6 15.08 -10.64 12.96
C PRO A 6 16.59 -10.48 12.78
N GLU A 7 17.28 -9.81 13.71
CA GLU A 7 18.71 -9.51 13.63
C GLU A 7 19.59 -10.76 13.48
N ASN A 8 19.23 -11.87 14.14
CA ASN A 8 19.93 -13.14 14.00
C ASN A 8 19.89 -13.68 12.57
N LEU A 9 18.86 -13.37 11.80
CA LEU A 9 18.77 -13.76 10.37
C LEU A 9 19.51 -12.81 9.47
N LYS A 10 19.60 -11.52 9.81
CA LYS A 10 20.35 -10.52 9.03
C LYS A 10 21.83 -10.86 8.93
N ALA A 11 22.39 -11.57 9.93
CA ALA A 11 23.79 -11.99 9.98
C ALA A 11 24.09 -13.24 9.11
N ILE A 12 23.09 -13.98 8.66
CA ILE A 12 23.27 -15.21 7.88
C ILE A 12 23.75 -14.88 6.47
N GLU A 13 24.99 -15.27 6.14
CA GLU A 13 25.63 -15.01 4.84
C GLU A 13 24.78 -15.47 3.65
N LYS A 14 24.16 -16.65 3.74
CA LYS A 14 23.28 -17.18 2.71
C LYS A 14 22.07 -16.28 2.45
N LEU A 15 21.47 -15.69 3.48
CA LEU A 15 20.34 -14.76 3.34
C LEU A 15 20.80 -13.41 2.78
N ARG A 16 22.02 -12.98 3.12
CA ARG A 16 22.66 -11.79 2.54
C ARG A 16 22.92 -11.99 1.06
N ALA A 17 23.48 -13.14 0.66
CA ALA A 17 23.72 -13.48 -0.74
C ALA A 17 22.43 -13.55 -1.58
N LEU A 18 21.30 -13.87 -0.96
CA LEU A 18 19.98 -13.89 -1.60
C LEU A 18 19.23 -12.54 -1.49
N CYS A 19 19.88 -11.48 -0.98
CA CYS A 19 19.28 -10.16 -0.74
C CYS A 19 18.09 -10.16 0.21
N LEU A 20 17.93 -11.20 1.04
CA LEU A 20 16.80 -11.34 1.96
C LEU A 20 17.03 -10.66 3.32
N SER A 21 18.29 -10.56 3.76
CA SER A 21 18.64 -9.95 5.04
C SER A 21 18.34 -8.45 5.13
N GLY A 22 18.20 -7.78 4.00
CA GLY A 22 17.85 -6.37 3.91
C GLY A 22 16.38 -6.11 3.59
N ALA A 23 15.52 -7.14 3.62
CA ALA A 23 14.10 -6.95 3.36
C ALA A 23 13.45 -6.13 4.48
N LEU A 24 12.76 -5.06 4.09
CA LEU A 24 12.00 -4.17 4.97
C LEU A 24 10.54 -4.62 5.06
N SER A 25 9.83 -4.15 6.08
CA SER A 25 8.37 -4.17 6.03
C SER A 25 7.87 -3.24 4.91
N LEU A 26 6.68 -3.51 4.36
CA LEU A 26 6.12 -2.67 3.29
C LEU A 26 5.93 -1.22 3.76
N ASN A 27 5.48 -1.02 5.00
CA ASN A 27 5.27 0.30 5.56
C ASN A 27 6.57 1.11 5.69
N GLU A 28 7.66 0.46 6.13
CA GLU A 28 8.97 1.12 6.22
C GLU A 28 9.52 1.46 4.84
N TYR A 29 9.32 0.56 3.87
CA TYR A 29 9.75 0.80 2.49
C TYR A 29 8.99 2.00 1.88
N ILE A 30 7.65 2.07 2.03
CA ILE A 30 6.85 3.21 1.61
C ILE A 30 7.32 4.49 2.32
N LYS A 31 7.52 4.41 3.65
CA LYS A 31 7.99 5.56 4.43
C LYS A 31 9.33 6.10 3.92
N MET A 32 10.29 5.25 3.61
CA MET A 32 11.59 5.68 3.06
C MET A 32 11.41 6.42 1.74
N ILE A 33 10.53 5.96 0.86
CA ILE A 33 10.24 6.60 -0.42
C ILE A 33 9.60 7.98 -0.21
N THR A 34 8.61 8.06 0.67
CA THR A 34 7.91 9.34 0.96
C THR A 34 8.81 10.33 1.69
N ASP A 35 9.65 9.87 2.62
CA ASP A 35 10.66 10.70 3.30
C ASP A 35 11.71 11.26 2.32
N ALA A 36 11.98 10.55 1.22
CA ALA A 36 12.83 11.04 0.12
C ALA A 36 12.11 12.08 -0.77
N GLY A 37 10.87 12.45 -0.43
CA GLY A 37 10.08 13.50 -1.07
C GLY A 37 9.41 13.09 -2.37
N PHE A 38 9.03 11.81 -2.51
CA PHE A 38 8.12 11.38 -3.56
C PHE A 38 6.68 11.65 -3.11
N GLY A 39 5.93 12.43 -3.89
CA GLY A 39 4.56 12.81 -3.56
C GLY A 39 3.54 11.72 -3.86
N THR A 40 3.84 10.83 -4.80
CA THR A 40 2.98 9.70 -5.16
C THR A 40 3.74 8.37 -5.13
N VAL A 41 3.15 7.36 -4.50
CA VAL A 41 3.68 5.99 -4.42
C VAL A 41 2.58 5.01 -4.80
N GLU A 42 2.84 4.16 -5.79
CA GLU A 42 1.90 3.16 -6.31
C GLU A 42 2.45 1.76 -6.06
N ILE A 43 1.69 0.92 -5.37
CA ILE A 43 1.99 -0.51 -5.25
C ILE A 43 1.35 -1.22 -6.44
N ARG A 44 2.16 -1.53 -7.44
CA ARG A 44 1.69 -2.10 -8.70
C ARG A 44 1.49 -3.60 -8.67
N ALA A 45 2.27 -4.30 -7.84
CA ALA A 45 2.07 -5.72 -7.60
C ALA A 45 2.74 -6.15 -6.29
N LYS A 46 2.16 -7.15 -5.66
CA LYS A 46 2.69 -7.85 -4.48
C LYS A 46 2.56 -9.35 -4.71
N ARG A 47 3.67 -10.09 -4.63
CA ARG A 47 3.71 -11.53 -4.94
C ARG A 47 4.50 -12.27 -3.87
N PRO A 48 4.06 -13.47 -3.44
CA PRO A 48 4.88 -14.33 -2.60
C PRO A 48 6.23 -14.63 -3.26
N TYR A 49 7.31 -14.55 -2.49
CA TYR A 49 8.65 -14.86 -2.97
C TYR A 49 9.27 -16.03 -2.21
N ARG A 50 9.31 -15.98 -0.88
CA ARG A 50 9.90 -17.02 -0.05
C ARG A 50 9.30 -17.05 1.35
N VAL A 51 9.34 -18.22 1.98
CA VAL A 51 9.03 -18.41 3.40
C VAL A 51 10.30 -18.80 4.14
N LEU A 52 10.62 -18.10 5.23
CA LEU A 52 11.64 -18.47 6.18
C LEU A 52 10.95 -19.24 7.31
N SER A 53 11.12 -20.55 7.30
CA SER A 53 10.43 -21.46 8.24
C SER A 53 11.27 -21.74 9.47
N PRO A 54 10.68 -21.90 10.66
CA PRO A 54 11.37 -22.36 11.88
C PRO A 54 12.13 -23.68 11.72
N ASN A 55 11.74 -24.51 10.75
CA ASN A 55 12.43 -25.76 10.48
C ASN A 55 13.84 -25.58 9.88
N HIS A 56 14.13 -24.42 9.33
CA HIS A 56 15.40 -24.14 8.63
C HIS A 56 16.12 -22.90 9.17
N TYR A 57 15.44 -22.07 9.94
CA TYR A 57 15.95 -20.81 10.47
C TYR A 57 15.53 -20.66 11.93
N ASP A 58 16.33 -19.99 12.72
CA ASP A 58 16.01 -19.68 14.12
C ASP A 58 14.97 -18.56 14.19
N THR A 59 13.71 -18.94 13.95
CA THR A 59 12.52 -18.08 14.00
C THR A 59 11.45 -18.72 14.87
N LYS A 60 10.56 -17.93 15.47
CA LYS A 60 9.42 -18.43 16.24
C LYS A 60 8.27 -18.94 15.35
N GLU A 61 8.13 -18.29 14.21
CA GLU A 61 7.05 -18.55 13.24
C GLU A 61 7.56 -18.37 11.81
N ASN A 62 6.72 -18.67 10.83
CA ASN A 62 7.04 -18.46 9.43
C ASN A 62 7.12 -16.95 9.13
N ILE A 63 8.21 -16.54 8.46
CA ILE A 63 8.34 -15.19 7.94
C ILE A 63 8.12 -15.24 6.42
N PHE A 64 7.09 -14.55 5.96
CA PHE A 64 6.74 -14.48 4.54
C PHE A 64 7.47 -13.32 3.88
N ILE A 65 8.32 -13.62 2.92
CA ILE A 65 9.01 -12.65 2.08
C ILE A 65 8.23 -12.50 0.78
N GLU A 66 8.01 -11.26 0.38
CA GLU A 66 7.24 -10.92 -0.81
C GLU A 66 8.08 -10.05 -1.74
N SER A 67 7.83 -10.19 -3.03
CA SER A 67 8.31 -9.27 -4.05
C SER A 67 7.25 -8.20 -4.27
N VAL A 68 7.66 -6.93 -4.16
CA VAL A 68 6.76 -5.80 -4.35
C VAL A 68 7.26 -4.96 -5.53
N GLU A 69 6.38 -4.66 -6.45
CA GLU A 69 6.62 -3.72 -7.54
C GLU A 69 6.04 -2.36 -7.17
N VAL A 70 6.91 -1.35 -7.12
CA VAL A 70 6.54 0.00 -6.70
C VAL A 70 6.91 1.00 -7.78
N CYS A 71 6.00 1.90 -8.09
CA CYS A 71 6.28 3.11 -8.86
C CYS A 71 6.23 4.31 -7.90
N ALA A 72 7.30 5.10 -7.86
CA ALA A 72 7.37 6.33 -7.07
C ALA A 72 7.53 7.52 -8.01
N ILE A 73 6.65 8.52 -7.88
CA ILE A 73 6.62 9.70 -8.73
C ILE A 73 7.10 10.90 -7.92
N LYS A 74 8.08 11.62 -8.47
CA LYS A 74 8.69 12.80 -7.85
C LYS A 74 7.86 14.05 -8.15
N ASP A 75 6.60 14.05 -7.76
CA ASP A 75 5.71 15.19 -7.74
C ASP A 75 5.71 15.89 -6.36
N PRO A 76 5.17 17.08 -6.25
CA PRO A 76 5.08 17.77 -4.97
C PRO A 76 4.25 16.99 -3.95
N VAL A 77 4.77 16.85 -2.73
CA VAL A 77 3.98 16.32 -1.62
C VAL A 77 2.90 17.34 -1.27
N LEU A 78 1.63 16.90 -1.25
CA LEU A 78 0.50 17.75 -0.90
C LEU A 78 0.52 18.13 0.59
N PRO A 79 -0.15 19.22 0.99
CA PRO A 79 -0.18 19.68 2.40
C PRO A 79 -0.74 18.62 3.37
N ASP A 80 -1.62 17.75 2.90
CA ASP A 80 -2.23 16.65 3.64
C ASP A 80 -1.42 15.33 3.55
N GLY A 81 -0.22 15.38 2.94
CA GLY A 81 0.70 14.26 2.81
C GLY A 81 0.75 13.63 1.43
N PRO A 82 1.62 12.63 1.24
CA PRO A 82 1.79 11.92 -0.02
C PRO A 82 0.55 11.08 -0.37
N CYS A 83 0.35 10.84 -1.67
CA CYS A 83 -0.63 9.87 -2.17
C CYS A 83 0.00 8.48 -2.27
N VAL A 84 -0.48 7.54 -1.44
CA VAL A 84 -0.04 6.14 -1.46
C VAL A 84 -1.19 5.28 -1.97
N PHE A 85 -1.00 4.64 -3.11
CA PHE A 85 -1.98 3.75 -3.73
C PHE A 85 -1.65 2.29 -3.43
N THR A 86 -2.42 1.68 -2.55
CA THR A 86 -2.32 0.24 -2.21
C THR A 86 -3.36 -0.61 -2.94
N GLY A 87 -4.03 -0.05 -3.94
CA GLY A 87 -5.08 -0.73 -4.71
C GLY A 87 -6.45 -0.72 -4.04
N LYS A 88 -6.75 0.31 -3.23
CA LYS A 88 -8.10 0.54 -2.71
C LYS A 88 -8.99 1.24 -3.72
N THR A 89 -10.27 0.97 -3.65
CA THR A 89 -11.31 1.65 -4.44
C THR A 89 -12.42 2.15 -3.53
N ALA A 90 -13.07 3.25 -3.94
CA ALA A 90 -14.33 3.72 -3.35
C ALA A 90 -15.46 3.53 -4.36
N ILE A 91 -16.62 3.13 -3.87
CA ILE A 91 -17.86 2.97 -4.66
C ILE A 91 -19.00 3.68 -3.93
N TYR A 92 -19.69 4.55 -4.64
CA TYR A 92 -20.87 5.23 -4.11
C TYR A 92 -22.16 4.50 -4.54
N TYR A 93 -23.01 4.18 -3.56
CA TYR A 93 -24.28 3.48 -3.73
C TYR A 93 -25.50 4.32 -3.36
N GLY A 94 -25.33 5.63 -3.14
CA GLY A 94 -26.44 6.51 -2.79
C GLY A 94 -27.40 6.76 -3.97
N ASP A 95 -28.48 7.51 -3.71
CA ASP A 95 -29.56 7.74 -4.67
C ASP A 95 -29.23 8.80 -5.73
N GLU A 96 -28.24 9.64 -5.50
CA GLU A 96 -27.81 10.68 -6.44
C GLU A 96 -26.88 10.10 -7.53
N ALA A 97 -26.79 10.76 -8.67
CA ALA A 97 -25.93 10.32 -9.78
C ALA A 97 -24.44 10.29 -9.42
N PHE A 98 -24.03 11.11 -8.48
CA PHE A 98 -22.65 11.17 -7.98
C PHE A 98 -22.59 11.75 -6.56
N TYR A 99 -21.49 11.50 -5.90
CA TYR A 99 -21.09 12.17 -4.66
C TYR A 99 -19.79 12.94 -4.90
N ASP A 100 -19.74 14.21 -4.50
CA ASP A 100 -18.55 15.05 -4.56
C ASP A 100 -18.12 15.41 -3.13
N ASP A 101 -16.85 15.19 -2.80
CA ASP A 101 -16.30 15.50 -1.47
C ASP A 101 -15.85 16.95 -1.30
N ASN A 102 -15.95 17.77 -2.36
CA ASN A 102 -15.42 19.14 -2.45
C ASN A 102 -13.89 19.24 -2.21
N ALA A 103 -13.18 18.11 -2.25
CA ALA A 103 -11.74 17.99 -2.12
C ALA A 103 -11.07 17.48 -3.41
N GLY A 104 -11.85 17.36 -4.48
CA GLY A 104 -11.38 16.95 -5.80
C GLY A 104 -11.76 15.51 -6.18
N HIS A 105 -12.57 14.81 -5.37
CA HIS A 105 -13.00 13.45 -5.69
C HIS A 105 -14.50 13.41 -5.98
N THR A 106 -14.84 12.92 -7.18
CA THR A 106 -16.22 12.68 -7.60
C THR A 106 -16.44 11.20 -7.79
N LEU A 107 -17.27 10.60 -6.92
CA LEU A 107 -17.69 9.20 -7.02
C LEU A 107 -18.98 9.12 -7.84
N LEU A 108 -18.91 8.56 -9.03
CA LEU A 108 -20.13 8.27 -9.82
C LEU A 108 -20.87 7.08 -9.20
N GLN A 109 -22.20 7.11 -9.28
CA GLN A 109 -23.04 6.06 -8.72
C GLN A 109 -22.66 4.68 -9.29
N GLN A 110 -22.37 3.72 -8.41
CA GLN A 110 -21.99 2.34 -8.71
C GLN A 110 -20.72 2.17 -9.56
N MET A 111 -19.91 3.21 -9.70
CA MET A 111 -18.64 3.11 -10.42
C MET A 111 -17.46 3.12 -9.44
N PRO A 112 -16.57 2.09 -9.47
CA PRO A 112 -15.37 2.08 -8.67
C PRO A 112 -14.41 3.19 -9.09
N LEU A 113 -13.90 3.95 -8.11
CA LEU A 113 -12.81 4.89 -8.29
C LEU A 113 -11.61 4.42 -7.48
N ALA A 114 -10.44 4.27 -8.11
CA ALA A 114 -9.21 3.99 -7.40
C ALA A 114 -8.80 5.21 -6.55
N ILE A 115 -8.52 4.99 -5.28
CA ILE A 115 -8.22 6.05 -4.31
C ILE A 115 -6.94 5.74 -3.54
N CYS A 116 -6.21 6.78 -3.13
CA CYS A 116 -5.06 6.63 -2.25
C CYS A 116 -5.50 6.38 -0.79
N ASP A 117 -4.56 5.93 0.05
CA ASP A 117 -4.85 5.54 1.43
C ASP A 117 -5.37 6.70 2.29
N LYS A 118 -4.89 7.94 2.08
CA LYS A 118 -5.40 9.12 2.79
C LYS A 118 -6.84 9.45 2.40
N THR A 119 -7.20 9.35 1.11
CA THR A 119 -8.58 9.54 0.64
C THR A 119 -9.48 8.45 1.18
N ALA A 120 -9.02 7.20 1.21
CA ALA A 120 -9.75 6.09 1.82
C ALA A 120 -10.03 6.35 3.31
N ALA A 121 -9.04 6.86 4.06
CA ALA A 121 -9.21 7.23 5.46
C ALA A 121 -10.20 8.39 5.64
N ALA A 122 -10.16 9.40 4.76
CA ALA A 122 -11.10 10.51 4.78
C ALA A 122 -12.55 10.05 4.53
N PHE A 123 -12.77 9.20 3.53
CA PHE A 123 -14.11 8.65 3.27
C PHE A 123 -14.60 7.74 4.39
N ALA A 124 -13.73 6.92 4.98
CA ALA A 124 -14.08 6.10 6.14
C ALA A 124 -14.52 6.94 7.35
N ALA A 125 -13.90 8.09 7.56
CA ALA A 125 -14.24 9.01 8.65
C ALA A 125 -15.62 9.67 8.49
N LEU A 126 -16.21 9.69 7.29
CA LEU A 126 -17.56 10.20 7.05
C LEU A 126 -18.65 9.32 7.67
N ASN A 127 -18.35 8.06 8.00
CA ASN A 127 -19.30 7.06 8.52
C ASN A 127 -20.59 6.98 7.67
N ARG A 128 -20.44 6.96 6.36
CA ARG A 128 -21.54 6.86 5.39
C ARG A 128 -21.72 5.41 4.96
N ASP A 129 -22.97 4.89 5.07
CA ASP A 129 -23.30 3.52 4.67
C ASP A 129 -23.39 3.36 3.14
N ASP A 130 -23.52 4.47 2.42
CA ASP A 130 -23.63 4.50 0.95
C ASP A 130 -22.29 4.68 0.22
N ILE A 131 -21.17 4.77 0.95
CA ILE A 131 -19.82 4.75 0.39
C ILE A 131 -19.08 3.50 0.87
N HIS A 132 -18.80 2.59 -0.05
CA HIS A 132 -18.01 1.39 0.22
C HIS A 132 -16.55 1.61 -0.14
N ILE A 133 -15.64 1.22 0.74
CA ILE A 133 -14.18 1.25 0.53
C ILE A 133 -13.67 -0.18 0.55
N SER A 134 -12.98 -0.59 -0.52
CA SER A 134 -12.37 -1.92 -0.58
C SER A 134 -11.15 -2.05 0.32
N GLU A 135 -10.81 -3.28 0.69
CA GLU A 135 -9.50 -3.60 1.25
C GLU A 135 -8.37 -3.34 0.23
N SER A 136 -7.14 -3.23 0.72
CA SER A 136 -5.96 -3.09 -0.14
C SER A 136 -5.75 -4.37 -0.96
N THR A 137 -5.79 -4.24 -2.28
CA THR A 137 -5.50 -5.35 -3.19
C THR A 137 -4.00 -5.51 -3.46
N PHE A 138 -3.21 -4.50 -3.12
CA PHE A 138 -1.79 -4.37 -3.48
C PHE A 138 -1.55 -4.53 -4.99
N PHE A 139 -2.48 -4.04 -5.76
CA PHE A 139 -2.43 -3.94 -7.21
C PHE A 139 -3.01 -2.59 -7.64
N TYR A 140 -2.24 -1.83 -8.42
CA TYR A 140 -2.65 -0.55 -8.95
C TYR A 140 -2.11 -0.36 -10.37
N ASP A 141 -2.97 0.03 -11.32
CA ASP A 141 -2.63 0.12 -12.74
C ASP A 141 -2.36 1.55 -13.24
N GLY A 142 -2.39 2.52 -12.34
CA GLY A 142 -2.10 3.92 -12.66
C GLY A 142 -3.33 4.75 -13.03
N GLY A 143 -4.53 4.23 -12.93
CA GLY A 143 -5.80 4.93 -13.19
C GLY A 143 -6.39 5.57 -11.95
N GLY A 144 -5.70 6.48 -11.28
CA GLY A 144 -6.14 7.02 -9.99
C GLY A 144 -6.79 8.40 -10.02
N CYS A 145 -7.24 8.82 -8.86
CA CYS A 145 -8.05 10.01 -8.63
C CYS A 145 -7.23 11.28 -8.29
N CYS A 146 -5.93 11.20 -8.14
CA CYS A 146 -5.09 12.36 -7.77
C CYS A 146 -4.40 13.00 -8.95
#